data_69aef16e0b9ae2da367f297e14ed7ed4
#
_entry.id   69aef16e0b9ae2da367f297e14ed7ed4
#
_cell.length_a   1.000
_cell.length_b   1.000
_cell.length_c   1.000
_cell.angle_alpha   90.00
_cell.angle_beta   90.00
_cell.angle_gamma   90.00
#
_symmetry.space_group_name_H-M   'P 1'
#
loop_
_entity.id
_entity.type
_entity.pdbx_description
1 polymer ?
#
loop_
_entity_poly.entity_id
_entity_poly.type
_entity_poly.pdbx_seq_one_letter_code
_entity_poly.pdbx_strand_id
1 'polypeptide(L)'
;MSQVTKRALEASLKNLLLQKPLSKITISDITEDCGINRMTFYYHFKDIYDLVEWSCLEDARRALEEKKTHDTWQQGLLQIFEALAGNKTYETWQQGFLQLFKAVQDNKPFIMNVYHSVSREQVENYLYKVTYDLLEGVVEEQAQGMSVRDEDKAFIATVYKYAFVGLMLDWIKNDMKGDSQLLVDRLELVIHGNVRAALERLRIDKA
;
A
#
# COMPACT_ATOMS: atom_id res chain seq x y z
N MET A 1 5.66 -12.29 -25.59
CA MET A 1 6.27 -13.37 -24.77
C MET A 1 6.59 -12.92 -23.33
N SER A 2 7.04 -11.71 -23.08
CA SER A 2 7.43 -11.24 -21.72
C SER A 2 6.32 -11.29 -20.64
N GLN A 3 5.09 -10.93 -20.94
CA GLN A 3 3.99 -10.89 -19.96
C GLN A 3 3.50 -12.28 -19.53
N VAL A 4 3.45 -13.24 -20.44
CA VAL A 4 3.04 -14.62 -20.14
C VAL A 4 3.99 -15.27 -19.13
N THR A 5 5.30 -15.06 -19.32
CA THR A 5 6.33 -15.57 -18.40
C THR A 5 6.22 -14.94 -17.01
N LYS A 6 6.05 -13.62 -16.93
CA LYS A 6 5.86 -12.93 -15.66
C LYS A 6 4.64 -13.45 -14.92
N ARG A 7 3.52 -13.67 -15.62
CA ARG A 7 2.29 -14.23 -15.04
C ARG A 7 2.46 -15.66 -14.55
N ALA A 8 3.22 -16.50 -15.25
CA ALA A 8 3.51 -17.85 -14.80
C ALA A 8 4.34 -17.85 -13.50
N LEU A 9 5.37 -17.00 -13.42
CA LEU A 9 6.18 -16.82 -12.21
C LEU A 9 5.34 -16.28 -11.04
N GLU A 10 4.45 -15.33 -11.31
CA GLU A 10 3.50 -14.80 -10.34
C GLU A 10 2.55 -15.88 -9.79
N ALA A 11 1.94 -16.67 -10.68
CA ALA A 11 1.01 -17.73 -10.28
C ALA A 11 1.70 -18.78 -9.40
N SER A 12 2.92 -19.18 -9.76
CA SER A 12 3.72 -20.10 -8.97
C SER A 12 4.06 -19.51 -7.59
N LEU A 13 4.53 -18.26 -7.53
CA LEU A 13 4.78 -17.58 -6.25
C LEU A 13 3.54 -17.59 -5.35
N LYS A 14 2.37 -17.27 -5.90
CA LYS A 14 1.10 -17.25 -5.15
C LYS A 14 0.72 -18.63 -4.61
N ASN A 15 0.84 -19.66 -5.42
CA ASN A 15 0.58 -21.04 -5.01
C ASN A 15 1.52 -21.49 -3.88
N LEU A 16 2.79 -21.14 -3.97
CA LEU A 16 3.78 -21.46 -2.95
C LEU A 16 3.54 -20.69 -1.64
N LEU A 17 3.07 -19.44 -1.72
CA LEU A 17 2.72 -18.64 -0.53
C LEU A 17 1.53 -19.20 0.25
N LEU A 18 0.65 -19.98 -0.38
CA LEU A 18 -0.41 -20.72 0.32
C LEU A 18 0.12 -21.91 1.12
N GLN A 19 1.31 -22.42 0.79
CA GLN A 19 1.88 -23.64 1.36
C GLN A 19 2.97 -23.36 2.38
N LYS A 20 3.76 -22.32 2.17
CA LYS A 20 4.93 -21.99 3.02
C LYS A 20 5.22 -20.48 3.03
N PRO A 21 5.83 -19.97 4.12
CA PRO A 21 6.19 -18.57 4.22
C PRO A 21 7.20 -18.14 3.14
N LEU A 22 7.13 -16.87 2.72
CA LEU A 22 8.01 -16.30 1.69
C LEU A 22 9.49 -16.52 1.99
N SER A 23 9.89 -16.45 3.27
CA SER A 23 11.26 -16.69 3.71
C SER A 23 11.79 -18.11 3.43
N LYS A 24 10.88 -19.05 3.14
CA LYS A 24 11.22 -20.44 2.75
C LYS A 24 11.00 -20.73 1.26
N ILE A 25 10.58 -19.73 0.49
CA ILE A 25 10.41 -19.84 -0.96
C ILE A 25 11.72 -19.41 -1.62
N THR A 26 12.23 -20.25 -2.51
CA THR A 26 13.41 -19.95 -3.31
C THR A 26 13.04 -19.68 -4.76
N ILE A 27 13.94 -19.04 -5.51
CA ILE A 27 13.77 -18.87 -6.96
C ILE A 27 13.65 -20.23 -7.66
N SER A 28 14.39 -21.24 -7.16
CA SER A 28 14.29 -22.60 -7.68
C SER A 28 12.90 -23.20 -7.51
N ASP A 29 12.30 -23.04 -6.31
CA ASP A 29 10.94 -23.52 -6.06
C ASP A 29 9.94 -22.91 -7.06
N ILE A 30 10.03 -21.59 -7.31
CA ILE A 30 9.14 -20.87 -8.22
C ILE A 30 9.34 -21.36 -9.67
N THR A 31 10.59 -21.46 -10.10
CA THR A 31 10.91 -21.82 -11.48
C THR A 31 10.64 -23.28 -11.79
N GLU A 32 10.84 -24.19 -10.84
CA GLU A 32 10.48 -25.60 -10.96
C GLU A 32 8.95 -25.79 -11.00
N ASP A 33 8.19 -25.11 -10.14
CA ASP A 33 6.73 -25.20 -10.09
C ASP A 33 6.08 -24.73 -11.41
N CYS A 34 6.60 -23.69 -12.04
CA CYS A 34 6.07 -23.19 -13.32
C CYS A 34 6.81 -23.70 -14.57
N GLY A 35 7.81 -24.57 -14.43
CA GLY A 35 8.57 -25.15 -15.56
C GLY A 35 9.41 -24.13 -16.34
N ILE A 36 9.83 -23.04 -15.70
CA ILE A 36 10.62 -21.96 -16.30
C ILE A 36 12.07 -22.05 -15.86
N ASN A 37 13.02 -21.78 -16.78
CA ASN A 37 14.42 -21.77 -16.44
C ASN A 37 14.77 -20.61 -15.49
N ARG A 38 15.65 -20.86 -14.52
CA ARG A 38 16.13 -19.87 -13.55
C ARG A 38 16.75 -18.62 -14.20
N MET A 39 17.44 -18.77 -15.34
CA MET A 39 17.98 -17.64 -16.09
C MET A 39 16.84 -16.75 -16.64
N THR A 40 15.71 -17.34 -17.02
CA THR A 40 14.53 -16.62 -17.47
C THR A 40 13.90 -15.83 -16.33
N PHE A 41 13.95 -16.33 -15.09
CA PHE A 41 13.54 -15.56 -13.92
C PHE A 41 14.36 -14.26 -13.81
N TYR A 42 15.70 -14.36 -13.81
CA TYR A 42 16.59 -13.21 -13.70
C TYR A 42 16.54 -12.23 -14.88
N TYR A 43 16.03 -12.66 -16.03
CA TYR A 43 15.74 -11.77 -17.13
C TYR A 43 14.58 -10.81 -16.82
N HIS A 44 13.65 -11.21 -15.95
CA HIS A 44 12.43 -10.47 -15.64
C HIS A 44 12.45 -9.79 -14.28
N PHE A 45 13.11 -10.40 -13.30
CA PHE A 45 13.11 -9.97 -11.91
C PHE A 45 14.50 -10.11 -11.30
N LYS A 46 14.89 -9.11 -10.55
CA LYS A 46 16.16 -9.09 -9.82
C LYS A 46 16.23 -10.18 -8.75
N ASP A 47 15.14 -10.33 -8.03
CA ASP A 47 14.98 -11.30 -6.93
C ASP A 47 13.49 -11.63 -6.71
N ILE A 48 13.18 -12.45 -5.70
CA ILE A 48 11.81 -12.83 -5.36
C ILE A 48 10.99 -11.60 -4.94
N TYR A 49 11.60 -10.61 -4.33
CA TYR A 49 10.93 -9.42 -3.82
C TYR A 49 10.49 -8.50 -4.95
N ASP A 50 11.31 -8.37 -5.99
CA ASP A 50 10.95 -7.67 -7.23
C ASP A 50 9.74 -8.35 -7.90
N LEU A 51 9.67 -9.68 -7.89
CA LEU A 51 8.48 -10.42 -8.34
C LEU A 51 7.26 -10.17 -7.43
N VAL A 52 7.44 -10.11 -6.10
CA VAL A 52 6.35 -9.78 -5.15
C VAL A 52 5.82 -8.37 -5.43
N GLU A 53 6.69 -7.38 -5.54
CA GLU A 53 6.31 -6.00 -5.84
C GLU A 53 5.57 -5.90 -7.17
N TRP A 54 6.12 -6.51 -8.21
CA TRP A 54 5.46 -6.55 -9.53
C TRP A 54 4.10 -7.24 -9.47
N SER A 55 3.98 -8.35 -8.74
CA SER A 55 2.71 -9.06 -8.52
C SER A 55 1.66 -8.17 -7.88
N CYS A 56 2.03 -7.44 -6.82
CA CYS A 56 1.13 -6.50 -6.15
C CYS A 56 0.65 -5.38 -7.09
N LEU A 57 1.57 -4.79 -7.87
CA LEU A 57 1.24 -3.74 -8.83
C LEU A 57 0.37 -4.26 -9.98
N GLU A 58 0.64 -5.46 -10.48
CA GLU A 58 -0.11 -6.06 -11.59
C GLU A 58 -1.52 -6.46 -11.14
N ASP A 59 -1.68 -6.93 -9.91
CA ASP A 59 -3.00 -7.23 -9.35
C ASP A 59 -3.83 -5.97 -9.17
N ALA A 60 -3.21 -4.92 -8.68
CA ALA A 60 -3.84 -3.61 -8.60
C ALA A 60 -4.28 -3.10 -9.98
N ARG A 61 -3.43 -3.24 -11.00
CA ARG A 61 -3.77 -2.85 -12.38
C ARG A 61 -4.93 -3.68 -12.94
N ARG A 62 -4.89 -5.01 -12.77
CA ARG A 62 -5.98 -5.91 -13.22
C ARG A 62 -7.30 -5.58 -12.55
N ALA A 63 -7.27 -5.30 -11.27
CA ALA A 63 -8.45 -4.94 -10.50
C ALA A 63 -9.09 -3.63 -10.99
N LEU A 64 -8.29 -2.68 -11.50
CA LEU A 64 -8.79 -1.46 -12.16
C LEU A 64 -9.35 -1.72 -13.56
N GLU A 65 -8.83 -2.72 -14.29
CA GLU A 65 -9.26 -3.06 -15.64
C GLU A 65 -10.46 -4.03 -15.68
N GLU A 66 -10.58 -4.92 -14.68
CA GLU A 66 -11.61 -5.96 -14.61
C GLU A 66 -12.58 -5.70 -13.44
N LYS A 67 -13.74 -5.13 -13.72
CA LYS A 67 -14.88 -5.06 -12.77
C LYS A 67 -15.49 -6.44 -12.44
N LYS A 68 -14.72 -7.52 -12.36
CA LYS A 68 -15.27 -8.87 -12.06
C LYS A 68 -14.32 -9.78 -11.25
N THR A 69 -14.80 -10.07 -10.04
CA THR A 69 -14.80 -11.30 -9.22
C THR A 69 -13.56 -12.19 -9.06
N HIS A 70 -13.25 -12.40 -7.79
CA HIS A 70 -12.77 -13.59 -7.05
C HIS A 70 -11.26 -13.88 -7.02
N ASP A 71 -10.65 -13.44 -5.91
CA ASP A 71 -9.94 -14.27 -4.93
C ASP A 71 -9.47 -13.40 -3.76
N THR A 72 -9.48 -13.92 -2.56
CA THR A 72 -9.53 -13.18 -1.29
C THR A 72 -8.44 -12.12 -1.05
N TRP A 73 -7.23 -12.31 -1.59
CA TRP A 73 -6.16 -11.32 -1.43
C TRP A 73 -6.16 -10.25 -2.55
N GLN A 74 -6.62 -10.60 -3.75
CA GLN A 74 -6.84 -9.67 -4.86
C GLN A 74 -7.94 -8.68 -4.52
N GLN A 75 -8.99 -9.13 -3.83
CA GLN A 75 -10.05 -8.26 -3.30
C GLN A 75 -9.52 -7.27 -2.26
N GLY A 76 -8.58 -7.70 -1.41
CA GLY A 76 -7.99 -6.81 -0.42
C GLY A 76 -7.17 -5.69 -1.03
N LEU A 77 -6.33 -6.00 -2.03
CA LEU A 77 -5.59 -4.97 -2.77
C LEU A 77 -6.53 -4.08 -3.58
N LEU A 78 -7.56 -4.64 -4.20
CA LEU A 78 -8.58 -3.87 -4.92
C LEU A 78 -9.31 -2.93 -3.98
N GLN A 79 -9.75 -3.39 -2.81
CA GLN A 79 -10.39 -2.56 -1.79
C GLN A 79 -9.47 -1.41 -1.34
N ILE A 80 -8.16 -1.66 -1.19
CA ILE A 80 -7.17 -0.61 -0.90
C ILE A 80 -7.16 0.45 -2.01
N PHE A 81 -7.16 0.02 -3.28
CA PHE A 81 -7.14 0.96 -4.41
C PHE A 81 -8.46 1.72 -4.58
N GLU A 82 -9.60 1.05 -4.46
CA GLU A 82 -10.92 1.69 -4.53
C GLU A 82 -11.13 2.66 -3.37
N ALA A 83 -10.70 2.27 -2.16
CA ALA A 83 -10.73 3.12 -0.99
C ALA A 83 -9.91 4.41 -1.19
N LEU A 84 -8.73 4.28 -1.76
CA LEU A 84 -7.83 5.40 -2.00
C LEU A 84 -8.27 6.26 -3.19
N ALA A 85 -8.85 5.67 -4.24
CA ALA A 85 -9.27 6.40 -5.45
C ALA A 85 -10.46 7.34 -5.19
N GLY A 86 -11.39 6.96 -4.29
CA GLY A 86 -12.61 7.72 -3.98
C GLY A 86 -12.54 8.65 -2.77
N ASN A 87 -11.51 8.53 -1.91
CA ASN A 87 -11.48 9.15 -0.58
C ASN A 87 -10.27 10.07 -0.36
N LYS A 88 -9.84 10.78 -1.40
CA LYS A 88 -8.66 11.68 -1.34
C LYS A 88 -9.00 13.12 -0.93
N THR A 89 -10.13 13.32 -0.26
CA THR A 89 -10.57 14.64 0.21
C THR A 89 -10.42 14.75 1.72
N TYR A 90 -10.38 15.99 2.21
CA TYR A 90 -10.33 16.26 3.65
C TYR A 90 -11.53 15.67 4.42
N GLU A 91 -12.69 15.59 3.78
CA GLU A 91 -13.90 15.03 4.39
C GLU A 91 -13.96 13.49 4.35
N THR A 92 -13.20 12.85 3.47
CA THR A 92 -13.30 11.41 3.20
C THR A 92 -12.05 10.60 3.57
N TRP A 93 -10.95 11.25 3.96
CA TRP A 93 -9.68 10.56 4.25
C TRP A 93 -9.80 9.52 5.37
N GLN A 94 -10.65 9.79 6.40
CA GLN A 94 -10.88 8.81 7.48
C GLN A 94 -11.49 7.52 6.93
N GLN A 95 -12.46 7.64 6.03
CA GLN A 95 -13.08 6.48 5.37
C GLN A 95 -12.05 5.71 4.53
N GLY A 96 -11.22 6.42 3.77
CA GLY A 96 -10.14 5.82 3.00
C GLY A 96 -9.14 5.08 3.89
N PHE A 97 -8.77 5.68 5.01
CA PHE A 97 -7.82 5.08 5.93
C PHE A 97 -8.41 3.88 6.69
N LEU A 98 -9.68 3.95 7.09
CA LEU A 98 -10.41 2.80 7.66
C LEU A 98 -10.53 1.63 6.67
N GLN A 99 -10.81 1.92 5.41
CA GLN A 99 -10.85 0.90 4.37
C GLN A 99 -9.47 0.27 4.16
N LEU A 100 -8.38 1.04 4.28
CA LEU A 100 -7.02 0.51 4.25
C LEU A 100 -6.76 -0.45 5.43
N PHE A 101 -7.15 -0.08 6.66
CA PHE A 101 -7.06 -0.98 7.81
C PHE A 101 -7.86 -2.27 7.61
N LYS A 102 -9.09 -2.15 7.10
CA LYS A 102 -9.95 -3.30 6.82
C LYS A 102 -9.32 -4.22 5.77
N ALA A 103 -8.83 -3.66 4.67
CA ALA A 103 -8.19 -4.46 3.63
C ALA A 103 -6.93 -5.18 4.13
N VAL A 104 -6.12 -4.55 4.99
CA VAL A 104 -4.98 -5.19 5.66
C VAL A 104 -5.44 -6.30 6.59
N GLN A 105 -6.52 -6.09 7.35
CA GLN A 105 -7.08 -7.08 8.27
C GLN A 105 -7.71 -8.29 7.56
N ASP A 106 -8.45 -8.06 6.49
CA ASP A 106 -9.08 -9.11 5.68
C ASP A 106 -8.03 -10.02 5.02
N ASN A 107 -6.83 -9.48 4.78
CA ASN A 107 -5.69 -10.21 4.25
C ASN A 107 -4.64 -10.59 5.31
N LYS A 108 -5.03 -10.62 6.60
CA LYS A 108 -4.11 -10.85 7.72
C LYS A 108 -3.13 -12.01 7.52
N PRO A 109 -3.52 -13.23 7.10
CA PRO A 109 -2.57 -14.33 6.95
C PRO A 109 -1.46 -14.01 5.94
N PHE A 110 -1.79 -13.37 4.83
CA PHE A 110 -0.82 -12.94 3.82
C PHE A 110 0.08 -11.82 4.37
N ILE A 111 -0.50 -10.75 4.93
CA ILE A 111 0.23 -9.61 5.47
C ILE A 111 1.20 -10.04 6.58
N MET A 112 0.74 -10.87 7.53
CA MET A 112 1.59 -11.37 8.61
C MET A 112 2.73 -12.24 8.09
N ASN A 113 2.47 -13.07 7.08
CA ASN A 113 3.48 -13.90 6.46
C ASN A 113 4.57 -13.06 5.76
N VAL A 114 4.18 -12.05 5.00
CA VAL A 114 5.12 -11.14 4.34
C VAL A 114 5.83 -10.23 5.36
N TYR A 115 5.13 -9.73 6.37
CA TYR A 115 5.67 -8.86 7.41
C TYR A 115 6.73 -9.55 8.28
N HIS A 116 6.57 -10.85 8.59
CA HIS A 116 7.55 -11.64 9.34
C HIS A 116 8.66 -12.23 8.46
N SER A 117 8.60 -12.02 7.15
CA SER A 117 9.64 -12.41 6.21
C SER A 117 10.67 -11.28 6.04
N VAL A 118 11.72 -11.56 5.28
CA VAL A 118 12.75 -10.57 4.89
C VAL A 118 12.16 -9.42 4.04
N SER A 119 10.90 -9.51 3.65
CA SER A 119 10.20 -8.56 2.78
C SER A 119 9.41 -7.49 3.53
N ARG A 120 9.65 -7.30 4.81
CA ARG A 120 9.01 -6.25 5.61
C ARG A 120 9.14 -4.87 4.95
N GLU A 121 10.31 -4.55 4.42
CA GLU A 121 10.60 -3.28 3.74
C GLU A 121 9.67 -3.03 2.53
N GLN A 122 9.32 -4.08 1.77
CA GLN A 122 8.41 -3.94 0.63
C GLN A 122 6.98 -3.61 1.09
N VAL A 123 6.50 -4.26 2.17
CA VAL A 123 5.19 -3.91 2.75
C VAL A 123 5.19 -2.47 3.24
N GLU A 124 6.22 -2.06 3.95
CA GLU A 124 6.38 -0.69 4.41
C GLU A 124 6.39 0.31 3.25
N ASN A 125 7.21 0.07 2.22
CA ASN A 125 7.31 0.93 1.04
C ASN A 125 5.97 1.03 0.29
N TYR A 126 5.23 -0.08 0.19
CA TYR A 126 3.90 -0.07 -0.42
C TYR A 126 2.92 0.79 0.40
N LEU A 127 2.86 0.59 1.73
CA LEU A 127 2.00 1.38 2.62
C LEU A 127 2.39 2.87 2.57
N TYR A 128 3.68 3.19 2.53
CA TYR A 128 4.15 4.57 2.38
C TYR A 128 3.67 5.21 1.08
N LYS A 129 3.72 4.48 -0.02
CA LYS A 129 3.28 4.98 -1.33
C LYS A 129 1.78 5.27 -1.35
N VAL A 130 0.96 4.28 -0.99
CA VAL A 130 -0.51 4.44 -1.05
C VAL A 130 -1.03 5.48 -0.07
N THR A 131 -0.40 5.57 1.11
CA THR A 131 -0.75 6.60 2.10
C THR A 131 -0.33 8.00 1.64
N TYR A 132 0.84 8.13 0.99
CA TYR A 132 1.28 9.40 0.41
C TYR A 132 0.29 9.90 -0.64
N ASP A 133 -0.11 9.05 -1.59
CA ASP A 133 -1.05 9.40 -2.66
C ASP A 133 -2.41 9.87 -2.12
N LEU A 134 -2.86 9.30 -0.99
CA LEU A 134 -4.08 9.74 -0.30
C LEU A 134 -3.89 11.12 0.34
N LEU A 135 -2.82 11.31 1.07
CA LEU A 135 -2.54 12.55 1.81
C LEU A 135 -2.20 13.72 0.89
N GLU A 136 -1.53 13.46 -0.23
CA GLU A 136 -1.27 14.46 -1.27
C GLU A 136 -2.58 15.07 -1.77
N GLY A 137 -3.60 14.23 -2.07
CA GLY A 137 -4.92 14.70 -2.47
C GLY A 137 -5.58 15.60 -1.41
N VAL A 138 -5.49 15.21 -0.13
CA VAL A 138 -6.01 16.01 1.00
C VAL A 138 -5.28 17.35 1.12
N VAL A 139 -3.96 17.36 1.01
CA VAL A 139 -3.15 18.58 1.10
C VAL A 139 -3.44 19.51 -0.07
N GLU A 140 -3.53 18.99 -1.29
CA GLU A 140 -3.88 19.80 -2.47
C GLU A 140 -5.27 20.42 -2.36
N GLU A 141 -6.27 19.67 -1.87
CA GLU A 141 -7.60 20.22 -1.62
C GLU A 141 -7.57 21.36 -0.60
N GLN A 142 -6.89 21.16 0.53
CA GLN A 142 -6.78 22.15 1.59
C GLN A 142 -5.94 23.38 1.20
N ALA A 143 -5.05 23.24 0.20
CA ALA A 143 -4.25 24.34 -0.35
C ALA A 143 -5.00 25.20 -1.36
N GLN A 144 -6.22 24.82 -1.76
CA GLN A 144 -7.01 25.60 -2.74
C GLN A 144 -7.19 27.05 -2.27
N GLY A 145 -6.85 27.98 -3.17
CA GLY A 145 -6.91 29.41 -2.87
C GLY A 145 -5.71 29.95 -2.05
N MET A 146 -4.65 29.15 -1.88
CA MET A 146 -3.41 29.55 -1.22
C MET A 146 -2.22 29.38 -2.18
N SER A 147 -1.30 30.34 -2.21
CA SER A 147 -0.01 30.18 -2.87
C SER A 147 0.97 29.53 -1.90
N VAL A 148 1.15 28.21 -2.01
CA VAL A 148 2.11 27.42 -1.24
C VAL A 148 2.99 26.66 -2.22
N ARG A 149 4.30 26.59 -1.96
CA ARG A 149 5.23 25.87 -2.84
C ARG A 149 4.92 24.38 -2.84
N ASP A 150 5.09 23.75 -4.00
CA ASP A 150 4.82 22.31 -4.14
C ASP A 150 5.71 21.46 -3.20
N GLU A 151 6.95 21.89 -2.97
CA GLU A 151 7.87 21.26 -2.03
C GLU A 151 7.34 21.28 -0.57
N ASP A 152 6.69 22.35 -0.15
CA ASP A 152 6.10 22.50 1.18
C ASP A 152 4.83 21.63 1.31
N LYS A 153 3.99 21.56 0.28
CA LYS A 153 2.83 20.67 0.22
C LYS A 153 3.26 19.21 0.30
N ALA A 154 4.25 18.81 -0.50
CA ALA A 154 4.82 17.47 -0.49
C ALA A 154 5.44 17.11 0.88
N PHE A 155 6.08 18.08 1.55
CA PHE A 155 6.64 17.88 2.88
C PHE A 155 5.55 17.64 3.92
N ILE A 156 4.43 18.40 3.90
CA ILE A 156 3.29 18.18 4.80
C ILE A 156 2.73 16.77 4.59
N ALA A 157 2.44 16.37 3.34
CA ALA A 157 1.97 15.02 3.03
C ALA A 157 2.95 13.94 3.53
N THR A 158 4.25 14.18 3.40
CA THR A 158 5.30 13.27 3.86
C THR A 158 5.32 13.11 5.38
N VAL A 159 5.17 14.18 6.16
CA VAL A 159 5.12 14.14 7.63
C VAL A 159 3.95 13.27 8.08
N TYR A 160 2.75 13.52 7.57
CA TYR A 160 1.57 12.75 7.92
C TYR A 160 1.64 11.30 7.44
N LYS A 161 2.21 11.04 6.26
CA LYS A 161 2.47 9.68 5.78
C LYS A 161 3.21 8.83 6.81
N TYR A 162 4.28 9.36 7.40
CA TYR A 162 5.04 8.61 8.40
C TYR A 162 4.23 8.36 9.68
N ALA A 163 3.42 9.31 10.13
CA ALA A 163 2.55 9.13 11.27
C ALA A 163 1.50 8.04 11.02
N PHE A 164 0.82 8.08 9.90
CA PHE A 164 -0.23 7.13 9.52
C PHE A 164 0.32 5.71 9.33
N VAL A 165 1.38 5.58 8.55
CA VAL A 165 2.00 4.26 8.30
C VAL A 165 2.64 3.71 9.56
N GLY A 166 3.28 4.55 10.37
CA GLY A 166 3.84 4.12 11.66
C GLY A 166 2.80 3.48 12.57
N LEU A 167 1.62 4.11 12.71
CA LEU A 167 0.52 3.56 13.52
C LEU A 167 -0.04 2.26 12.93
N MET A 168 -0.17 2.17 11.62
CA MET A 168 -0.60 0.94 10.95
C MET A 168 0.41 -0.20 11.14
N LEU A 169 1.71 0.08 10.98
CA LEU A 169 2.77 -0.90 11.19
C LEU A 169 2.83 -1.38 12.65
N ASP A 170 2.64 -0.49 13.62
CA ASP A 170 2.53 -0.87 15.02
C ASP A 170 1.31 -1.77 15.27
N TRP A 171 0.17 -1.48 14.66
CA TRP A 171 -1.01 -2.32 14.74
C TRP A 171 -0.78 -3.69 14.10
N ILE A 172 -0.15 -3.77 12.92
CA ILE A 172 0.25 -5.04 12.27
C ILE A 172 1.19 -5.81 13.20
N LYS A 173 2.23 -5.16 13.74
CA LYS A 173 3.21 -5.76 14.67
C LYS A 173 2.55 -6.37 15.90
N ASN A 174 1.47 -5.76 16.38
CA ASN A 174 0.67 -6.24 17.51
C ASN A 174 -0.43 -7.23 17.08
N ASP A 175 -0.20 -7.98 15.99
CA ASP A 175 -1.12 -8.99 15.48
C ASP A 175 -2.49 -8.41 15.09
N MET A 176 -2.52 -7.16 14.62
CA MET A 176 -3.75 -6.44 14.23
C MET A 176 -4.81 -6.41 15.35
N LYS A 177 -4.36 -6.43 16.62
CA LYS A 177 -5.23 -6.32 17.79
C LYS A 177 -5.56 -4.86 18.05
N GLY A 178 -6.79 -4.61 18.46
CA GLY A 178 -7.29 -3.27 18.72
C GLY A 178 -8.28 -2.80 17.66
N ASP A 179 -9.05 -1.78 18.04
CA ASP A 179 -10.08 -1.19 17.20
C ASP A 179 -9.44 -0.15 16.27
N SER A 180 -9.46 -0.44 14.96
CA SER A 180 -8.96 0.46 13.92
C SER A 180 -9.78 1.74 13.82
N GLN A 181 -11.10 1.69 14.12
CA GLN A 181 -11.94 2.87 14.15
C GLN A 181 -11.46 3.86 15.22
N LEU A 182 -11.24 3.36 16.46
CA LEU A 182 -10.75 4.18 17.56
C LEU A 182 -9.38 4.82 17.26
N LEU A 183 -8.54 4.13 16.49
CA LEU A 183 -7.23 4.63 16.10
C LEU A 183 -7.37 5.79 15.09
N VAL A 184 -8.27 5.64 14.13
CA VAL A 184 -8.57 6.70 13.13
C VAL A 184 -9.26 7.89 13.80
N ASP A 185 -10.20 7.67 14.72
CA ASP A 185 -10.86 8.74 15.47
C ASP A 185 -9.87 9.57 16.31
N ARG A 186 -8.89 8.91 16.92
CA ARG A 186 -7.81 9.61 17.65
C ARG A 186 -6.89 10.39 16.72
N LEU A 187 -6.57 9.85 15.56
CA LEU A 187 -5.81 10.57 14.53
C LEU A 187 -6.55 11.83 14.11
N GLU A 188 -7.86 11.75 13.86
CA GLU A 188 -8.68 12.91 13.51
C GLU A 188 -8.56 14.01 14.56
N LEU A 189 -8.72 13.68 15.84
CA LEU A 189 -8.60 14.65 16.92
C LEU A 189 -7.24 15.36 16.95
N VAL A 190 -6.15 14.65 16.59
CA VAL A 190 -4.79 15.19 16.60
C VAL A 190 -4.51 16.05 15.37
N ILE A 191 -5.05 15.67 14.19
CA ILE A 191 -4.69 16.33 12.92
C ILE A 191 -5.73 17.33 12.43
N HIS A 192 -6.93 17.35 13.06
CA HIS A 192 -8.01 18.25 12.65
C HIS A 192 -7.53 19.72 12.57
N GLY A 193 -7.71 20.32 11.40
CA GLY A 193 -7.29 21.68 11.11
C GLY A 193 -5.76 21.91 10.99
N ASN A 194 -4.92 20.94 11.39
CA ASN A 194 -3.47 21.14 11.42
C ASN A 194 -2.86 21.19 10.01
N VAL A 195 -3.39 20.44 9.04
CA VAL A 195 -2.95 20.52 7.64
C VAL A 195 -3.17 21.94 7.12
N ARG A 196 -4.38 22.48 7.29
CA ARG A 196 -4.70 23.85 6.88
C ARG A 196 -3.87 24.88 7.61
N ALA A 197 -3.67 24.73 8.91
CA ALA A 197 -2.82 25.64 9.70
C ALA A 197 -1.35 25.63 9.26
N ALA A 198 -0.83 24.46 8.85
CA ALA A 198 0.52 24.36 8.29
C ALA A 198 0.62 25.06 6.95
N LEU A 199 -0.35 24.83 6.05
CA LEU A 199 -0.42 25.52 4.75
C LEU A 199 -0.50 27.04 4.92
N GLU A 200 -1.34 27.55 5.85
CA GLU A 200 -1.48 28.97 6.15
C GLU A 200 -0.16 29.62 6.64
N ARG A 201 0.68 28.87 7.35
CA ARG A 201 2.03 29.35 7.79
C ARG A 201 3.06 29.38 6.66
N LEU A 202 2.88 28.53 5.65
CA LEU A 202 3.80 28.37 4.52
C LEU A 202 3.36 29.17 3.29
N ARG A 203 2.27 29.95 3.38
CA ARG A 203 1.81 30.81 2.29
C ARG A 203 2.84 31.87 1.93
N ILE A 204 3.11 31.99 0.64
CA ILE A 204 4.03 32.99 0.07
C ILE A 204 3.32 34.25 -0.41
N ASP A 205 2.01 34.26 -0.44
CA ASP A 205 1.14 35.39 -0.85
C ASP A 205 0.64 36.22 0.34
N LYS A 206 1.04 35.91 1.57
CA LYS A 206 0.89 36.75 2.75
C LYS A 206 2.16 37.59 2.92
N ALA A 207 2.32 38.63 2.12
CA ALA A 207 3.28 39.69 2.35
C ALA A 207 2.62 40.89 3.01
#